data_48a567d539671666da6e6103cbc66805
#
_entry.id   48a567d539671666da6e6103cbc66805
#
_cell.length_a   1.000
_cell.length_b   1.000
_cell.length_c   1.000
_cell.angle_alpha   90.00
_cell.angle_beta   90.00
_cell.angle_gamma   90.00
#
_symmetry.space_group_name_H-M   'P 1'
#
loop_
_entity.id
_entity.type
_entity.pdbx_description
1 polymer ?
#
loop_
_entity_poly.entity_id
_entity_poly.type
_entity_poly.pdbx_seq_one_letter_code
_entity_poly.pdbx_strand_id
1 'polypeptide(L)'
;DGTELTVHDVAWDGKPFDDPIYYGARVIRWSKMSPLGSMIDFTHSKAYSQREQEVRLSGDGLDATQPETRKIRDIFHHFEFTHGHKMLTMNGLFRLPWRTSALSPYVGLGAGVSIPHTEVQFRGERGRTYEYQFTGPVLQVVAGLEIRVPRLSYFVEYKFTLAPYTAPLHLRDGTLAFADLWRQFRRWWEGREPDGGWLTTRLTSHQVIAGMGYRSGNVLAAP
;
A
#
# COMPACT_ATOMS: atom_id res chain seq x y z
N ASP A 1 14.98 -9.51 -22.61
CA ASP A 1 15.08 -10.68 -21.75
C ASP A 1 14.50 -10.30 -20.40
N GLY A 2 13.35 -10.92 -20.02
CA GLY A 2 12.66 -10.63 -18.76
C GLY A 2 13.42 -11.22 -17.57
N THR A 3 14.47 -10.53 -17.12
CA THR A 3 15.20 -10.92 -15.90
C THR A 3 14.38 -10.57 -14.67
N GLU A 4 14.39 -11.43 -13.66
CA GLU A 4 13.71 -11.21 -12.39
C GLU A 4 14.75 -11.04 -11.28
N LEU A 5 14.60 -10.00 -10.46
CA LEU A 5 15.35 -9.79 -9.23
C LEU A 5 14.39 -9.71 -8.06
N THR A 6 14.56 -10.61 -7.09
CA THR A 6 13.84 -10.56 -5.81
C THR A 6 14.75 -10.03 -4.71
N VAL A 7 14.28 -9.02 -4.01
CA VAL A 7 14.94 -8.42 -2.86
C VAL A 7 14.19 -8.83 -1.61
N HIS A 8 14.82 -9.65 -0.77
CA HIS A 8 14.21 -10.23 0.42
C HIS A 8 14.45 -9.38 1.67
N ASP A 9 13.53 -9.47 2.60
CA ASP A 9 13.64 -8.94 3.97
C ASP A 9 13.95 -7.44 4.04
N VAL A 10 13.44 -6.68 3.08
CA VAL A 10 13.61 -5.22 3.05
C VAL A 10 12.87 -4.56 4.20
N ALA A 11 13.59 -3.82 5.03
CA ALA A 11 13.01 -2.92 6.02
C ALA A 11 12.71 -1.56 5.39
N TRP A 12 11.55 -1.04 5.72
CA TRP A 12 11.01 0.19 5.16
C TRP A 12 10.72 1.21 6.23
N ASP A 13 11.10 2.45 5.96
CA ASP A 13 10.75 3.61 6.79
C ASP A 13 9.57 4.34 6.18
N GLY A 14 8.56 4.61 7.01
CA GLY A 14 7.52 5.58 6.70
C GLY A 14 7.93 6.96 7.20
N LYS A 15 7.51 8.01 6.50
CA LYS A 15 7.70 9.41 6.92
C LYS A 15 6.37 10.13 6.86
N PRO A 16 5.46 9.90 7.83
CA PRO A 16 4.06 10.32 7.72
C PRO A 16 3.87 11.84 7.72
N PHE A 17 4.81 12.59 8.27
CA PHE A 17 4.72 14.05 8.42
C PHE A 17 5.60 14.84 7.43
N ASP A 18 6.44 14.13 6.65
CA ASP A 18 7.20 14.76 5.55
C ASP A 18 6.25 15.00 4.36
N ASP A 19 6.54 16.02 3.56
CA ASP A 19 5.75 16.33 2.35
C ASP A 19 5.96 15.27 1.24
N PRO A 20 4.89 14.84 0.57
CA PRO A 20 3.47 14.94 0.91
C PRO A 20 3.11 14.11 2.15
N ILE A 21 2.32 14.68 3.07
CA ILE A 21 1.86 13.99 4.29
C ILE A 21 0.99 12.77 3.94
N TYR A 22 0.89 11.82 4.89
CA TYR A 22 -0.05 10.70 4.73
C TYR A 22 -1.50 11.19 4.79
N TYR A 23 -2.32 10.65 3.91
CA TYR A 23 -3.76 10.93 3.89
C TYR A 23 -4.54 9.72 3.39
N GLY A 24 -5.82 9.73 3.64
CA GLY A 24 -6.72 8.71 3.15
C GLY A 24 -8.16 9.19 3.10
N ALA A 25 -8.97 8.43 2.40
CA ALA A 25 -10.40 8.62 2.33
C ALA A 25 -11.09 7.27 2.38
N ARG A 26 -12.25 7.23 3.06
CA ARG A 26 -13.02 6.00 3.18
C ARG A 26 -14.51 6.22 3.15
N VAL A 27 -15.21 5.22 2.70
CA VAL A 27 -16.66 5.12 2.79
C VAL A 27 -16.99 3.86 3.56
N ILE A 28 -17.79 4.00 4.63
CA ILE A 28 -18.24 2.88 5.46
C ILE A 28 -19.75 2.80 5.38
N ARG A 29 -20.26 1.59 5.15
CA ARG A 29 -21.69 1.26 5.21
C ARG A 29 -21.91 0.19 6.25
N TRP A 30 -22.66 0.52 7.30
CA TRP A 30 -23.06 -0.43 8.33
C TRP A 30 -24.44 -1.00 8.03
N SER A 31 -24.64 -2.28 8.31
CA SER A 31 -25.95 -2.92 8.30
C SER A 31 -26.82 -2.33 9.41
N LYS A 32 -28.12 -2.21 9.14
CA LYS A 32 -29.11 -1.83 10.16
C LYS A 32 -29.54 -3.00 11.04
N MET A 33 -29.36 -4.24 10.57
CA MET A 33 -29.89 -5.45 11.18
C MET A 33 -28.82 -6.37 11.78
N SER A 34 -27.55 -6.02 11.60
CA SER A 34 -26.44 -6.86 12.07
C SER A 34 -25.22 -5.99 12.43
N PRO A 35 -24.26 -6.52 13.18
CA PRO A 35 -23.02 -5.80 13.49
C PRO A 35 -22.06 -5.70 12.31
N LEU A 36 -22.46 -6.18 11.14
CA LEU A 36 -21.61 -6.20 9.95
C LEU A 36 -21.62 -4.86 9.20
N GLY A 37 -20.52 -4.56 8.57
CA GLY A 37 -20.36 -3.41 7.69
C GLY A 37 -19.39 -3.71 6.55
N SER A 38 -19.34 -2.79 5.60
CA SER A 38 -18.36 -2.79 4.52
C SER A 38 -17.66 -1.44 4.45
N MET A 39 -16.40 -1.44 4.05
CA MET A 39 -15.60 -0.24 3.91
C MET A 39 -14.80 -0.30 2.61
N ILE A 40 -14.86 0.77 1.82
CA ILE A 40 -13.88 1.05 0.78
C ILE A 40 -12.90 2.05 1.37
N ASP A 41 -11.62 1.74 1.34
CA ASP A 41 -10.57 2.53 1.99
C ASP A 41 -9.44 2.81 1.00
N PHE A 42 -9.17 4.09 0.78
CA PHE A 42 -8.03 4.59 0.04
C PHE A 42 -6.99 5.11 1.03
N THR A 43 -5.76 4.64 0.90
CA THR A 43 -4.62 5.08 1.72
C THR A 43 -3.50 5.58 0.82
N HIS A 44 -2.97 6.75 1.14
CA HIS A 44 -1.72 7.28 0.61
C HIS A 44 -0.69 7.32 1.72
N SER A 45 0.36 6.54 1.56
CA SER A 45 1.52 6.50 2.44
C SER A 45 2.80 6.56 1.62
N LYS A 46 3.95 6.47 2.25
CA LYS A 46 5.26 6.39 1.61
C LYS A 46 6.04 5.24 2.19
N ALA A 47 7.00 4.73 1.43
CA ALA A 47 7.94 3.74 1.92
C ALA A 47 9.31 4.01 1.31
N TYR A 48 10.29 4.16 2.17
CA TYR A 48 11.71 4.34 1.85
C TYR A 48 12.46 3.10 2.31
N SER A 49 13.21 2.46 1.43
CA SER A 49 14.07 1.36 1.86
C SER A 49 15.19 1.90 2.76
N GLN A 50 15.50 1.17 3.84
CA GLN A 50 16.62 1.53 4.69
C GLN A 50 17.94 1.25 3.98
N ARG A 51 18.65 2.29 3.58
CA ARG A 51 19.83 2.21 2.69
C ARG A 51 21.00 1.42 3.25
N GLU A 52 21.17 1.41 4.57
CA GLU A 52 22.29 0.74 5.25
C GLU A 52 22.03 -0.73 5.59
N GLN A 53 20.80 -1.21 5.41
CA GLN A 53 20.46 -2.60 5.68
C GLN A 53 21.10 -3.55 4.69
N GLU A 54 21.44 -4.73 5.15
CA GLU A 54 21.80 -5.87 4.32
C GLU A 54 20.54 -6.64 3.92
N VAL A 55 20.43 -6.94 2.63
CA VAL A 55 19.31 -7.69 2.07
C VAL A 55 19.84 -8.87 1.29
N ARG A 56 19.04 -9.94 1.28
CA ARG A 56 19.32 -11.12 0.46
C ARG A 56 18.70 -10.94 -0.92
N LEU A 57 19.46 -11.28 -1.94
CA LEU A 57 19.01 -11.23 -3.33
C LEU A 57 18.80 -12.65 -3.87
N SER A 58 17.83 -12.80 -4.75
CA SER A 58 17.66 -13.99 -5.59
C SER A 58 17.05 -13.59 -6.94
N GLY A 59 17.28 -14.39 -7.96
CA GLY A 59 16.76 -14.12 -9.30
C GLY A 59 17.70 -14.59 -10.39
N ASP A 60 17.42 -14.19 -11.61
CA ASP A 60 18.19 -14.61 -12.78
C ASP A 60 19.62 -14.05 -12.73
N GLY A 61 20.58 -14.93 -13.01
CA GLY A 61 21.99 -14.59 -13.00
C GLY A 61 22.66 -14.58 -11.61
N LEU A 62 21.92 -14.92 -10.55
CA LEU A 62 22.44 -15.12 -9.20
C LEU A 62 22.56 -16.62 -8.87
N ASP A 63 23.59 -16.98 -8.10
CA ASP A 63 23.76 -18.37 -7.64
C ASP A 63 22.70 -18.73 -6.58
N ALA A 64 21.77 -19.61 -6.95
CA ALA A 64 20.69 -20.04 -6.06
C ALA A 64 21.20 -20.81 -4.82
N THR A 65 22.44 -21.36 -4.86
CA THR A 65 23.02 -22.13 -3.76
C THR A 65 23.74 -21.25 -2.73
N GLN A 66 24.09 -20.03 -3.10
CA GLN A 66 24.74 -19.04 -2.23
C GLN A 66 23.97 -17.73 -2.30
N PRO A 67 23.06 -17.47 -1.36
CA PRO A 67 22.30 -16.23 -1.35
C PRO A 67 23.24 -15.02 -1.27
N GLU A 68 23.18 -14.18 -2.30
CA GLU A 68 23.97 -12.97 -2.33
C GLU A 68 23.38 -11.94 -1.35
N THR A 69 24.20 -11.51 -0.38
CA THR A 69 23.81 -10.48 0.59
C THR A 69 24.56 -9.19 0.27
N ARG A 70 23.83 -8.10 0.10
CA ARG A 70 24.39 -6.76 -0.16
C ARG A 70 23.62 -5.69 0.61
N LYS A 71 24.26 -4.53 0.84
CA LYS A 71 23.53 -3.35 1.32
C LYS A 71 22.68 -2.75 0.21
N ILE A 72 21.49 -2.26 0.57
CA ILE A 72 20.58 -1.60 -0.38
C ILE A 72 21.29 -0.48 -1.14
N ARG A 73 22.07 0.36 -0.46
CA ARG A 73 22.80 1.46 -1.09
C ARG A 73 23.82 1.03 -2.14
N ASP A 74 24.33 -0.21 -2.09
CA ASP A 74 25.33 -0.72 -3.02
C ASP A 74 24.69 -1.26 -4.30
N ILE A 75 23.38 -1.56 -4.24
CA ILE A 75 22.57 -2.08 -5.35
C ILE A 75 21.80 -0.95 -6.01
N PHE A 76 21.13 -0.12 -5.20
CA PHE A 76 20.21 0.90 -5.66
C PHE A 76 20.69 2.31 -5.34
N HIS A 77 20.49 3.21 -6.31
CA HIS A 77 20.53 4.65 -6.07
C HIS A 77 19.23 5.11 -5.42
N HIS A 78 18.10 4.66 -5.95
CA HIS A 78 16.75 4.81 -5.41
C HIS A 78 16.04 3.47 -5.37
N PHE A 79 15.39 3.15 -4.23
CA PHE A 79 14.48 2.04 -4.07
C PHE A 79 13.41 2.46 -3.07
N GLU A 80 12.36 3.08 -3.58
CA GLU A 80 11.40 3.77 -2.74
C GLU A 80 10.05 3.98 -3.45
N PHE A 81 9.02 4.30 -2.65
CA PHE A 81 7.67 4.65 -3.08
C PHE A 81 7.28 6.00 -2.48
N THR A 82 8.04 7.05 -2.84
CA THR A 82 8.01 8.36 -2.17
C THR A 82 6.87 9.25 -2.60
N HIS A 83 6.47 9.18 -3.88
CA HIS A 83 5.34 9.93 -4.44
C HIS A 83 4.00 9.21 -4.23
N GLY A 84 3.98 8.20 -3.38
CA GLY A 84 2.81 7.53 -2.86
C GLY A 84 2.82 6.02 -3.01
N HIS A 85 2.85 5.36 -1.87
CA HIS A 85 2.40 4.00 -1.72
C HIS A 85 0.87 4.04 -1.58
N LYS A 86 0.18 3.98 -2.72
CA LYS A 86 -1.28 4.09 -2.78
C LYS A 86 -1.89 2.70 -2.74
N MET A 87 -2.88 2.54 -1.88
CA MET A 87 -3.64 1.31 -1.74
C MET A 87 -5.13 1.62 -1.80
N LEU A 88 -5.87 0.79 -2.52
CA LEU A 88 -7.33 0.80 -2.54
C LEU A 88 -7.83 -0.57 -2.10
N THR A 89 -8.52 -0.63 -0.97
CA THR A 89 -8.99 -1.89 -0.38
C THR A 89 -10.49 -1.89 -0.14
N MET A 90 -11.09 -3.08 -0.21
CA MET A 90 -12.46 -3.35 0.21
C MET A 90 -12.42 -4.25 1.42
N ASN A 91 -13.09 -3.84 2.51
CA ASN A 91 -13.02 -4.49 3.80
C ASN A 91 -14.41 -4.88 4.29
N GLY A 92 -14.53 -6.08 4.85
CA GLY A 92 -15.62 -6.45 5.73
C GLY A 92 -15.32 -5.99 7.16
N LEU A 93 -16.30 -5.37 7.80
CA LEU A 93 -16.18 -4.87 9.16
C LEU A 93 -17.13 -5.60 10.09
N PHE A 94 -16.72 -5.78 11.33
CA PHE A 94 -17.52 -6.28 12.42
C PHE A 94 -17.47 -5.31 13.61
N ARG A 95 -18.63 -4.79 14.01
CA ARG A 95 -18.78 -3.92 15.18
C ARG A 95 -18.87 -4.76 16.44
N LEU A 96 -17.98 -4.51 17.38
CA LEU A 96 -18.00 -5.18 18.66
C LEU A 96 -19.09 -4.58 19.55
N PRO A 97 -19.78 -5.42 20.38
CA PRO A 97 -20.75 -4.92 21.35
C PRO A 97 -20.04 -4.00 22.36
N TRP A 98 -20.66 -2.85 22.66
CA TRP A 98 -20.14 -1.90 23.62
C TRP A 98 -21.24 -1.30 24.47
N ARG A 99 -20.88 -0.81 25.66
CA ARG A 99 -21.85 -0.34 26.66
C ARG A 99 -22.58 0.95 26.28
N THR A 100 -22.02 1.75 25.41
CA THR A 100 -22.62 3.04 25.00
C THR A 100 -22.77 3.11 23.49
N SER A 101 -23.83 3.75 23.02
CA SER A 101 -24.04 3.99 21.58
C SER A 101 -23.07 5.02 20.99
N ALA A 102 -22.41 5.83 21.82
CA ALA A 102 -21.47 6.84 21.39
C ALA A 102 -20.10 6.26 20.98
N LEU A 103 -19.71 5.14 21.60
CA LEU A 103 -18.45 4.47 21.29
C LEU A 103 -18.75 3.18 20.52
N SER A 104 -17.99 2.93 19.48
CA SER A 104 -18.18 1.78 18.61
C SER A 104 -16.83 1.18 18.20
N PRO A 105 -16.32 0.24 19.00
CA PRO A 105 -15.14 -0.52 18.58
C PRO A 105 -15.51 -1.44 17.43
N TYR A 106 -14.56 -1.62 16.50
CA TYR A 106 -14.72 -2.49 15.34
C TYR A 106 -13.41 -3.15 14.94
N VAL A 107 -13.53 -4.26 14.25
CA VAL A 107 -12.45 -4.95 13.57
C VAL A 107 -12.84 -5.16 12.12
N GLY A 108 -11.85 -5.35 11.26
CA GLY A 108 -12.11 -5.60 9.86
C GLY A 108 -10.97 -6.34 9.16
N LEU A 109 -11.34 -6.99 8.08
CA LEU A 109 -10.43 -7.69 7.18
C LEU A 109 -10.81 -7.35 5.75
N GLY A 110 -9.82 -7.11 4.93
CA GLY A 110 -10.05 -6.76 3.53
C GLY A 110 -8.90 -7.09 2.62
N ALA A 111 -9.18 -6.92 1.35
CA ALA A 111 -8.20 -7.07 0.28
C ALA A 111 -8.39 -5.95 -0.75
N GLY A 112 -7.38 -5.74 -1.56
CA GLY A 112 -7.40 -4.71 -2.59
C GLY A 112 -6.17 -4.75 -3.46
N VAL A 113 -5.83 -3.59 -3.98
CA VAL A 113 -4.73 -3.41 -4.94
C VAL A 113 -3.78 -2.32 -4.50
N SER A 114 -2.52 -2.49 -4.85
CA SER A 114 -1.47 -1.49 -4.66
C SER A 114 -1.14 -0.82 -5.99
N ILE A 115 -1.15 0.52 -5.96
CA ILE A 115 -0.84 1.38 -7.11
C ILE A 115 0.15 2.45 -6.65
N PRO A 116 1.38 2.07 -6.31
CA PRO A 116 2.40 3.01 -5.90
C PRO A 116 2.90 3.87 -7.07
N HIS A 117 3.57 4.95 -6.73
CA HIS A 117 4.53 5.59 -7.60
C HIS A 117 5.90 4.95 -7.29
N THR A 118 6.32 4.06 -8.16
CA THR A 118 7.56 3.29 -8.01
C THR A 118 8.74 4.15 -8.42
N GLU A 119 9.75 4.24 -7.58
CA GLU A 119 11.04 4.84 -7.90
C GLU A 119 12.16 3.82 -7.65
N VAL A 120 12.71 3.30 -8.75
CA VAL A 120 13.79 2.31 -8.72
C VAL A 120 14.87 2.75 -9.70
N GLN A 121 16.09 2.91 -9.19
CA GLN A 121 17.27 3.18 -9.97
C GLN A 121 18.43 2.34 -9.45
N PHE A 122 19.00 1.51 -10.29
CA PHE A 122 20.20 0.73 -9.95
C PHE A 122 21.45 1.63 -9.93
N ARG A 123 22.41 1.24 -9.11
CA ARG A 123 23.72 1.89 -9.11
C ARG A 123 24.46 1.66 -10.42
N GLY A 124 25.03 2.77 -10.95
CA GLY A 124 25.76 2.73 -12.22
C GLY A 124 24.88 2.86 -13.46
N GLU A 125 23.56 2.77 -13.32
CA GLU A 125 22.64 2.98 -14.44
C GLU A 125 22.15 4.42 -14.51
N ARG A 126 21.97 4.92 -15.75
CA ARG A 126 21.43 6.26 -16.01
C ARG A 126 19.90 6.26 -16.02
N GLY A 127 19.30 5.12 -16.39
CA GLY A 127 17.84 4.95 -16.42
C GLY A 127 17.27 4.67 -15.04
N ARG A 128 16.04 5.12 -14.81
CA ARG A 128 15.24 4.78 -13.62
C ARG A 128 13.83 4.43 -14.04
N THR A 129 13.15 3.65 -13.20
CA THR A 129 11.70 3.50 -13.23
C THR A 129 11.11 4.52 -12.27
N TYR A 130 10.32 5.46 -12.78
CA TYR A 130 9.70 6.53 -12.01
C TYR A 130 8.30 6.75 -12.55
N GLU A 131 7.33 5.92 -12.12
CA GLU A 131 5.97 5.95 -12.66
C GLU A 131 4.96 5.28 -11.72
N TYR A 132 3.66 5.56 -11.95
CA TYR A 132 2.59 4.84 -11.29
C TYR A 132 2.43 3.44 -11.88
N GLN A 133 2.36 2.43 -11.00
CA GLN A 133 2.27 1.05 -11.44
C GLN A 133 1.23 0.28 -10.61
N PHE A 134 0.53 -0.63 -11.25
CA PHE A 134 -0.15 -1.71 -10.55
C PHE A 134 0.90 -2.77 -10.19
N THR A 135 1.09 -3.01 -8.91
CA THR A 135 2.17 -3.87 -8.40
C THR A 135 1.69 -5.12 -7.69
N GLY A 136 0.39 -5.28 -7.53
CA GLY A 136 -0.17 -6.51 -6.98
C GLY A 136 -1.28 -6.31 -5.96
N PRO A 137 -1.68 -7.41 -5.29
CA PRO A 137 -2.72 -7.40 -4.29
C PRO A 137 -2.24 -6.77 -2.97
N VAL A 138 -3.20 -6.37 -2.14
CA VAL A 138 -3.00 -5.95 -0.75
C VAL A 138 -3.97 -6.70 0.14
N LEU A 139 -3.49 -7.20 1.27
CA LEU A 139 -4.33 -7.64 2.38
C LEU A 139 -4.29 -6.60 3.49
N GLN A 140 -5.43 -6.35 4.12
CA GLN A 140 -5.57 -5.34 5.17
C GLN A 140 -6.33 -5.91 6.36
N VAL A 141 -5.82 -5.65 7.57
CA VAL A 141 -6.53 -5.89 8.83
C VAL A 141 -6.63 -4.56 9.57
N VAL A 142 -7.80 -4.27 10.12
CA VAL A 142 -8.04 -3.05 10.89
C VAL A 142 -8.66 -3.37 12.24
N ALA A 143 -8.30 -2.56 13.24
CA ALA A 143 -8.95 -2.54 14.54
C ALA A 143 -9.09 -1.08 14.99
N GLY A 144 -10.30 -0.61 15.22
CA GLY A 144 -10.56 0.79 15.46
C GLY A 144 -11.64 1.06 16.49
N LEU A 145 -11.65 2.28 16.93
CA LEU A 145 -12.66 2.84 17.80
C LEU A 145 -13.28 4.07 17.11
N GLU A 146 -14.58 4.01 16.85
CA GLU A 146 -15.36 5.14 16.35
C GLU A 146 -16.08 5.84 17.49
N ILE A 147 -15.95 7.16 17.60
CA ILE A 147 -16.72 8.04 18.48
C ILE A 147 -17.79 8.70 17.63
N ARG A 148 -19.06 8.41 17.96
CA ARG A 148 -20.23 8.86 17.19
C ARG A 148 -20.91 10.04 17.85
N VAL A 149 -21.02 11.13 17.09
CA VAL A 149 -21.87 12.29 17.43
C VAL A 149 -22.94 12.46 16.34
N PRO A 150 -23.97 13.29 16.50
CA PRO A 150 -25.18 13.24 15.66
C PRO A 150 -24.93 13.22 14.13
N ARG A 151 -23.99 14.00 13.60
CA ARG A 151 -23.71 14.07 12.17
C ARG A 151 -22.26 13.79 11.81
N LEU A 152 -21.43 13.60 12.81
CA LEU A 152 -20.00 13.37 12.65
C LEU A 152 -19.59 12.08 13.35
N SER A 153 -18.51 11.50 12.90
CA SER A 153 -17.78 10.49 13.64
C SER A 153 -16.29 10.81 13.62
N TYR A 154 -15.64 10.48 14.71
CA TYR A 154 -14.19 10.51 14.83
C TYR A 154 -13.72 9.09 15.03
N PHE A 155 -12.55 8.75 14.52
CA PHE A 155 -12.01 7.42 14.73
C PHE A 155 -10.52 7.44 14.99
N VAL A 156 -10.07 6.45 15.75
CA VAL A 156 -8.67 6.04 15.82
C VAL A 156 -8.61 4.57 15.44
N GLU A 157 -7.68 4.22 14.58
CA GLU A 157 -7.61 2.87 14.02
C GLU A 157 -6.15 2.43 13.90
N TYR A 158 -5.87 1.22 14.33
CA TYR A 158 -4.70 0.47 13.94
C TYR A 158 -4.97 -0.24 12.62
N LYS A 159 -4.07 -0.11 11.67
CA LYS A 159 -4.12 -0.72 10.35
C LYS A 159 -2.84 -1.50 10.09
N PHE A 160 -2.99 -2.76 9.78
CA PHE A 160 -1.94 -3.62 9.26
C PHE A 160 -2.18 -3.89 7.79
N THR A 161 -1.15 -3.77 6.95
CA THR A 161 -1.21 -4.12 5.53
C THR A 161 -0.07 -5.04 5.14
N LEU A 162 -0.36 -5.97 4.25
CA LEU A 162 0.60 -6.85 3.61
C LEU A 162 0.43 -6.72 2.10
N ALA A 163 1.47 -6.25 1.43
CA ALA A 163 1.50 -6.04 -0.01
C ALA A 163 2.73 -6.72 -0.62
N PRO A 164 2.58 -7.89 -1.25
CA PRO A 164 3.60 -8.39 -2.16
C PRO A 164 3.66 -7.48 -3.39
N TYR A 165 4.86 -7.11 -3.78
CA TYR A 165 5.14 -6.21 -4.89
C TYR A 165 5.80 -6.96 -6.02
N THR A 166 5.28 -6.80 -7.23
CA THR A 166 5.94 -7.16 -8.48
C THR A 166 5.88 -5.94 -9.39
N ALA A 167 6.98 -5.23 -9.50
CA ALA A 167 7.09 -3.97 -10.25
C ALA A 167 7.79 -4.22 -11.59
N PRO A 168 7.14 -3.93 -12.74
CA PRO A 168 7.82 -3.93 -14.03
C PRO A 168 8.76 -2.72 -14.12
N LEU A 169 10.01 -2.95 -14.50
CA LEU A 169 11.01 -1.90 -14.64
C LEU A 169 11.05 -1.40 -16.09
N HIS A 170 10.46 -0.24 -16.34
CA HIS A 170 10.33 0.32 -17.69
C HIS A 170 11.41 1.35 -18.06
N LEU A 171 12.34 1.65 -17.15
CA LEU A 171 13.45 2.61 -17.32
C LEU A 171 13.00 3.96 -17.88
N ARG A 172 11.89 4.49 -17.33
CA ARG A 172 11.32 5.75 -17.78
C ARG A 172 10.73 6.55 -16.63
N ASP A 173 10.59 7.87 -16.90
CA ASP A 173 9.89 8.81 -16.05
C ASP A 173 8.43 8.98 -16.53
N GLY A 174 7.47 8.57 -15.68
CA GLY A 174 6.04 8.81 -15.83
C GLY A 174 5.58 9.88 -14.84
N THR A 175 4.51 10.57 -15.17
CA THR A 175 4.02 11.68 -14.33
C THR A 175 2.53 11.64 -14.02
N LEU A 176 1.75 10.89 -14.80
CA LEU A 176 0.30 10.86 -14.70
C LEU A 176 -0.19 9.42 -14.45
N ALA A 177 -0.80 9.20 -13.30
CA ALA A 177 -1.26 7.88 -12.88
C ALA A 177 -2.10 7.16 -13.94
N PHE A 178 -3.08 7.83 -14.54
CA PHE A 178 -3.91 7.20 -15.57
C PHE A 178 -3.12 6.80 -16.82
N ALA A 179 -2.23 7.66 -17.29
CA ALA A 179 -1.42 7.39 -18.48
C ALA A 179 -0.43 6.24 -18.25
N ASP A 180 0.18 6.19 -17.07
CA ASP A 180 1.13 5.14 -16.69
C ASP A 180 0.43 3.79 -16.55
N LEU A 181 -0.69 3.73 -15.83
CA LEU A 181 -1.48 2.51 -15.67
C LEU A 181 -2.06 2.01 -16.99
N TRP A 182 -2.54 2.92 -17.86
CA TRP A 182 -3.01 2.55 -19.18
C TRP A 182 -1.91 1.95 -20.04
N ARG A 183 -0.69 2.50 -19.97
CA ARG A 183 0.46 1.98 -20.67
C ARG A 183 0.87 0.61 -20.14
N GLN A 184 0.92 0.42 -18.83
CA GLN A 184 1.21 -0.88 -18.21
C GLN A 184 0.18 -1.91 -18.67
N PHE A 185 -1.12 -1.59 -18.63
CA PHE A 185 -2.19 -2.46 -19.10
C PHE A 185 -2.03 -2.80 -20.58
N ARG A 186 -1.71 -1.82 -21.43
CA ARG A 186 -1.52 -2.04 -22.87
C ARG A 186 -0.32 -2.94 -23.16
N ARG A 187 0.82 -2.73 -22.47
CA ARG A 187 2.00 -3.60 -22.59
C ARG A 187 1.67 -5.03 -22.19
N TRP A 188 0.98 -5.20 -21.06
CA TRP A 188 0.52 -6.51 -20.61
C TRP A 188 -0.42 -7.18 -21.64
N TRP A 189 -1.36 -6.44 -22.18
CA TRP A 189 -2.28 -6.95 -23.22
C TRP A 189 -1.55 -7.37 -24.50
N GLU A 190 -0.52 -6.64 -24.89
CA GLU A 190 0.33 -6.92 -26.05
C GLU A 190 1.39 -8.00 -25.77
N GLY A 191 1.45 -8.56 -24.56
CA GLY A 191 2.46 -9.56 -24.16
C GLY A 191 3.89 -9.03 -24.16
N ARG A 192 4.10 -7.72 -23.94
CA ARG A 192 5.41 -7.11 -23.94
C ARG A 192 6.02 -7.16 -22.55
N GLU A 193 7.21 -7.74 -22.46
CA GLU A 193 8.02 -7.71 -21.25
C GLU A 193 8.52 -6.30 -20.93
N PRO A 194 8.75 -5.97 -19.64
CA PRO A 194 9.36 -4.70 -19.26
C PRO A 194 10.83 -4.62 -19.69
N ASP A 195 11.26 -3.42 -20.10
CA ASP A 195 12.59 -3.20 -20.67
C ASP A 195 13.73 -3.44 -19.66
N GLY A 196 13.47 -3.22 -18.37
CA GLY A 196 14.41 -3.42 -17.25
C GLY A 196 14.13 -4.69 -16.43
N GLY A 197 13.23 -5.59 -16.89
CA GLY A 197 12.85 -6.78 -16.15
C GLY A 197 11.85 -6.51 -15.02
N TRP A 198 11.83 -7.39 -14.03
CA TRP A 198 10.89 -7.36 -12.91
C TRP A 198 11.63 -7.24 -11.58
N LEU A 199 11.10 -6.42 -10.69
CA LEU A 199 11.55 -6.31 -9.31
C LEU A 199 10.45 -6.82 -8.38
N THR A 200 10.77 -7.81 -7.55
CA THR A 200 9.86 -8.35 -6.56
C THR A 200 10.35 -8.05 -5.14
N THR A 201 9.44 -7.62 -4.29
CA THR A 201 9.67 -7.44 -2.85
C THR A 201 8.35 -7.56 -2.09
N ARG A 202 8.40 -7.51 -0.77
CA ARG A 202 7.22 -7.53 0.10
C ARG A 202 7.25 -6.37 1.08
N LEU A 203 6.15 -5.65 1.17
CA LEU A 203 5.99 -4.55 2.09
C LEU A 203 4.92 -4.89 3.13
N THR A 204 5.31 -4.82 4.39
CA THR A 204 4.39 -4.88 5.53
C THR A 204 4.35 -3.53 6.21
N SER A 205 3.17 -3.06 6.59
CA SER A 205 3.01 -1.76 7.22
C SER A 205 2.12 -1.85 8.46
N HIS A 206 2.54 -1.17 9.51
CA HIS A 206 1.80 -0.95 10.74
C HIS A 206 1.53 0.54 10.86
N GLN A 207 0.28 0.93 10.92
CA GLN A 207 -0.13 2.34 10.97
C GLN A 207 -1.13 2.56 12.10
N VAL A 208 -1.00 3.68 12.79
CA VAL A 208 -2.06 4.22 13.64
C VAL A 208 -2.57 5.48 12.95
N ILE A 209 -3.83 5.50 12.62
CA ILE A 209 -4.48 6.58 11.90
C ILE A 209 -5.62 7.16 12.73
N ALA A 210 -5.84 8.45 12.59
CA ALA A 210 -7.00 9.13 13.14
C ALA A 210 -7.70 9.92 12.04
N GLY A 211 -8.99 10.08 12.17
CA GLY A 211 -9.75 10.83 11.18
C GLY A 211 -11.15 11.18 11.65
N MET A 212 -11.85 11.91 10.77
CA MET A 212 -13.25 12.24 10.97
C MET A 212 -14.05 11.95 9.71
N GLY A 213 -15.34 11.71 9.89
CA GLY A 213 -16.27 11.43 8.80
C GLY A 213 -17.63 12.07 9.03
N TYR A 214 -18.33 12.33 7.92
CA TYR A 214 -19.72 12.72 7.94
C TYR A 214 -20.61 11.48 7.95
N ARG A 215 -21.63 11.47 8.80
CA ARG A 215 -22.61 10.40 8.92
C ARG A 215 -23.91 10.80 8.22
N SER A 216 -24.23 10.10 7.13
CA SER A 216 -25.54 10.20 6.50
C SER A 216 -26.42 9.06 7.04
N GLY A 217 -27.60 9.38 7.58
CA GLY A 217 -28.58 8.45 8.11
C GLY A 217 -29.30 9.04 9.31
N ASN A 218 -30.49 8.54 9.60
CA ASN A 218 -31.29 9.03 10.73
C ASN A 218 -30.49 8.87 12.04
N VAL A 219 -30.26 10.02 12.66
CA VAL A 219 -29.69 10.10 13.99
C VAL A 219 -30.64 9.38 14.93
N LEU A 220 -30.16 8.24 15.44
CA LEU A 220 -30.63 7.61 16.66
C LEU A 220 -32.16 7.70 16.92
N ALA A 221 -32.92 6.73 16.50
CA ALA A 221 -33.92 6.21 17.39
C ALA A 221 -33.13 5.44 18.47
N ALA A 222 -32.90 6.07 19.58
CA ALA A 222 -32.53 5.35 20.81
C ALA A 222 -33.70 4.47 21.20
N PRO A 223 -33.47 3.25 21.66
CA PRO A 223 -34.48 2.52 22.39
C PRO A 223 -34.77 3.21 23.73
#